data_9be57f305ca5a61434a56f0c515a8a86
#
_entry.id   9be57f305ca5a61434a56f0c515a8a86
#
_cell.length_a   1.000
_cell.length_b   1.000
_cell.length_c   1.000
_cell.angle_alpha   90.00
_cell.angle_beta   90.00
_cell.angle_gamma   90.00
#
_symmetry.space_group_name_H-M   'P 1'
#
loop_
_entity.id
_entity.type
_entity.pdbx_description
1 polymer ?
#
loop_
_entity_poly.entity_id
_entity_poly.type
_entity_poly.pdbx_seq_one_letter_code
_entity_poly.pdbx_strand_id
1 'polypeptide(L)'
;MEDSNRCRNPSIHEVSDPSRRSLLRGGLGATVVGLLAPIAGVSGAGALSGCATSAGGQPLLGFKSVPVSVADAVLVPEGYSAQIIAAWGDPVGLSGDNPAFKPDASNTAAEQEVQMGMHHDGIHYFAQNDSIQGLLVMNHEYADDGLLHSDGMKTWTVDKVRKAQAAHGVAVIEVELKDGQWQVVRPSPWARRITANTPMSFGGPAAGHALLQTEADPTGRRVLGTLNNCASGITPWGTYLSAEENFIFYFNGPDTPSAHEARW
;
A
#
# COMPACT_ATOMS: atom_id res chain seq x y z
N MET A 1 -25.51 17.16 -4.73
CA MET A 1 -24.32 16.66 -5.45
C MET A 1 -24.84 16.07 -6.74
N GLU A 2 -24.56 16.70 -7.88
CA GLU A 2 -24.97 16.13 -9.17
C GLU A 2 -24.17 14.87 -9.45
N ASP A 3 -24.86 13.81 -9.89
CA ASP A 3 -24.22 12.58 -10.34
C ASP A 3 -23.42 12.87 -11.62
N SER A 4 -22.09 12.88 -11.49
CA SER A 4 -21.18 13.14 -12.62
C SER A 4 -21.05 11.93 -13.55
N ASN A 5 -21.57 10.76 -13.16
CA ASN A 5 -21.51 9.56 -13.98
C ASN A 5 -22.61 9.55 -15.04
N ARG A 6 -22.27 9.95 -16.26
CA ARG A 6 -23.14 9.88 -17.45
C ARG A 6 -23.09 8.53 -18.18
N CYS A 7 -22.46 7.54 -17.56
CA CYS A 7 -22.41 6.19 -18.11
C CYS A 7 -23.81 5.55 -18.10
N ARG A 8 -24.21 4.91 -19.21
CA ARG A 8 -25.47 4.16 -19.30
C ARG A 8 -25.35 2.71 -18.79
N ASN A 9 -24.20 2.34 -18.25
CA ASN A 9 -24.04 1.03 -17.66
C ASN A 9 -24.89 0.94 -16.38
N PRO A 10 -25.47 -0.25 -16.10
CA PRO A 10 -26.20 -0.46 -14.87
C PRO A 10 -25.35 -0.13 -13.65
N SER A 11 -25.94 0.46 -12.63
CA SER A 11 -25.24 0.71 -11.37
C SER A 11 -24.85 -0.60 -10.68
N ILE A 12 -23.88 -0.55 -9.78
CA ILE A 12 -23.47 -1.71 -8.97
C ILE A 12 -24.66 -2.30 -8.19
N HIS A 13 -25.66 -1.49 -7.86
CA HIS A 13 -26.87 -1.92 -7.18
C HIS A 13 -27.84 -2.66 -8.10
N GLU A 14 -27.83 -2.36 -9.39
CA GLU A 14 -28.67 -3.04 -10.40
C GLU A 14 -28.03 -4.35 -10.85
N VAL A 15 -26.69 -4.43 -10.93
CA VAL A 15 -25.98 -5.66 -11.32
C VAL A 15 -25.65 -6.57 -10.13
N SER A 16 -25.66 -6.05 -8.91
CA SER A 16 -25.50 -6.87 -7.71
C SER A 16 -26.81 -7.60 -7.42
N ASP A 17 -26.84 -8.89 -7.73
CA ASP A 17 -27.98 -9.74 -7.42
C ASP A 17 -28.22 -9.82 -5.90
N PRO A 18 -29.32 -9.21 -5.37
CA PRO A 18 -29.64 -9.26 -3.95
C PRO A 18 -29.84 -10.70 -3.45
N SER A 19 -30.19 -11.63 -4.34
CA SER A 19 -30.40 -13.05 -4.01
C SER A 19 -29.09 -13.72 -3.60
N ARG A 20 -27.94 -13.36 -4.17
CA ARG A 20 -26.62 -13.85 -3.76
C ARG A 20 -26.24 -13.45 -2.34
N ARG A 21 -26.54 -12.21 -1.94
CA ARG A 21 -26.34 -11.76 -0.55
C ARG A 21 -27.29 -12.44 0.42
N SER A 22 -28.53 -12.68 -0.01
CA SER A 22 -29.52 -13.42 0.78
C SER A 22 -29.13 -14.89 0.91
N LEU A 23 -28.57 -15.50 -0.13
CA LEU A 23 -28.08 -16.89 -0.12
C LEU A 23 -26.87 -17.05 0.83
N LEU A 24 -25.95 -16.11 0.84
CA LEU A 24 -24.83 -16.11 1.78
C LEU A 24 -25.31 -15.89 3.23
N ARG A 25 -26.29 -15.03 3.45
CA ARG A 25 -26.89 -14.82 4.78
C ARG A 25 -27.76 -15.97 5.21
N GLY A 26 -28.51 -16.55 4.30
CA GLY A 26 -29.40 -17.72 4.53
C GLY A 26 -28.63 -19.05 4.64
N GLY A 27 -27.56 -19.21 3.85
CA GLY A 27 -26.71 -20.40 3.86
C GLY A 27 -25.95 -20.59 5.16
N LEU A 28 -25.46 -19.52 5.76
CA LEU A 28 -24.85 -19.54 7.10
C LEU A 28 -25.89 -19.83 8.20
N GLY A 29 -27.15 -19.39 8.05
CA GLY A 29 -28.24 -19.70 8.98
C GLY A 29 -28.74 -21.14 8.85
N ALA A 30 -28.83 -21.67 7.63
CA ALA A 30 -29.36 -23.03 7.38
C ALA A 30 -28.37 -24.13 7.79
N THR A 31 -27.07 -23.91 7.70
CA THR A 31 -26.05 -24.87 8.18
C THR A 31 -26.06 -25.02 9.69
N VAL A 32 -26.39 -23.96 10.41
CA VAL A 32 -26.51 -24.02 11.89
C VAL A 32 -27.78 -24.69 12.35
N VAL A 33 -28.89 -24.52 11.62
CA VAL A 33 -30.20 -25.15 11.97
C VAL A 33 -30.27 -26.62 11.55
N GLY A 34 -29.61 -27.01 10.44
CA GLY A 34 -29.57 -28.39 9.96
C GLY A 34 -28.79 -29.37 10.83
N LEU A 35 -27.90 -28.87 11.69
CA LEU A 35 -27.07 -29.69 12.62
C LEU A 35 -27.70 -29.87 14.02
N LEU A 36 -28.84 -29.24 14.30
CA LEU A 36 -29.42 -29.20 15.65
C LEU A 36 -30.86 -29.70 15.75
N ALA A 37 -31.34 -30.59 14.85
CA ALA A 37 -32.62 -31.30 15.04
C ALA A 37 -32.41 -32.81 14.90
N PRO A 38 -32.89 -33.69 15.81
CA PRO A 38 -34.11 -33.43 16.57
C PRO A 38 -34.01 -33.73 18.09
N ILE A 39 -34.39 -32.81 18.94
CA ILE A 39 -35.04 -33.15 20.23
C ILE A 39 -36.11 -32.11 20.54
N ALA A 40 -37.29 -32.65 20.84
CA ALA A 40 -38.56 -32.05 21.11
C ALA A 40 -38.63 -30.66 21.80
N GLY A 41 -39.51 -29.83 21.20
CA GLY A 41 -40.50 -29.01 21.88
C GLY A 41 -40.06 -28.04 22.97
N VAL A 42 -39.91 -26.74 22.60
CA VAL A 42 -40.39 -25.62 23.43
C VAL A 42 -40.56 -24.37 22.54
N SER A 43 -41.75 -23.82 22.57
CA SER A 43 -42.11 -22.52 21.98
C SER A 43 -41.49 -21.37 22.76
N GLY A 44 -40.81 -20.49 22.09
CA GLY A 44 -40.30 -19.24 22.70
C GLY A 44 -39.69 -18.32 21.67
N ALA A 45 -40.44 -17.30 21.23
CA ALA A 45 -39.92 -16.22 20.44
C ALA A 45 -38.95 -15.34 21.31
N GLY A 46 -37.69 -15.43 21.06
CA GLY A 46 -36.65 -14.60 21.72
C GLY A 46 -35.76 -13.98 20.66
N ALA A 47 -35.63 -12.66 20.71
CA ALA A 47 -34.90 -11.79 19.83
C ALA A 47 -33.48 -12.29 19.58
N LEU A 48 -33.07 -12.40 18.29
CA LEU A 48 -31.70 -12.61 17.85
C LEU A 48 -30.89 -11.31 18.05
N SER A 49 -30.43 -11.11 19.26
CA SER A 49 -29.37 -10.18 19.56
C SER A 49 -28.04 -10.88 19.24
N GLY A 50 -27.41 -10.48 18.12
CA GLY A 50 -26.21 -11.11 17.62
C GLY A 50 -24.97 -10.75 18.42
N CYS A 51 -24.79 -11.42 19.56
CA CYS A 51 -23.50 -11.63 20.19
C CYS A 51 -23.45 -13.12 20.57
N ALA A 52 -22.95 -13.94 19.67
CA ALA A 52 -22.64 -15.33 19.99
C ALA A 52 -21.45 -15.37 20.94
N THR A 53 -21.71 -15.25 22.24
CA THR A 53 -20.79 -15.74 23.24
C THR A 53 -20.87 -17.25 23.22
N SER A 54 -19.91 -17.90 22.56
CA SER A 54 -19.77 -19.36 22.59
C SER A 54 -19.44 -19.80 24.01
N ALA A 55 -20.39 -20.44 24.68
CA ALA A 55 -20.11 -21.20 25.89
C ALA A 55 -19.09 -22.29 25.54
N GLY A 56 -17.85 -22.16 25.96
CA GLY A 56 -16.82 -23.21 25.93
C GLY A 56 -16.08 -23.48 24.63
N GLY A 57 -16.29 -22.67 23.57
CA GLY A 57 -15.51 -22.76 22.34
C GLY A 57 -14.20 -21.97 22.41
N GLN A 58 -13.11 -22.53 21.90
CA GLN A 58 -11.89 -21.76 21.62
C GLN A 58 -12.27 -20.53 20.79
N PRO A 59 -11.73 -19.34 21.08
CA PRO A 59 -12.01 -18.16 20.27
C PRO A 59 -11.63 -18.44 18.83
N LEU A 60 -12.50 -18.08 17.86
CA LEU A 60 -12.27 -18.22 16.42
C LEU A 60 -10.98 -17.51 15.96
N LEU A 61 -10.56 -16.49 16.70
CA LEU A 61 -9.29 -15.80 16.57
C LEU A 61 -8.40 -16.30 17.70
N GLY A 62 -7.22 -16.81 17.39
CA GLY A 62 -6.28 -17.39 18.34
C GLY A 62 -5.64 -16.40 19.32
N PHE A 63 -6.22 -15.20 19.48
CA PHE A 63 -5.70 -14.15 20.36
C PHE A 63 -6.84 -13.37 21.06
N LYS A 64 -6.51 -12.73 22.16
CA LYS A 64 -7.38 -11.76 22.84
C LYS A 64 -7.30 -10.41 22.15
N SER A 65 -8.41 -9.69 22.05
CA SER A 65 -8.41 -8.34 21.50
C SER A 65 -7.55 -7.38 22.35
N VAL A 66 -6.86 -6.47 21.69
CA VAL A 66 -6.15 -5.36 22.34
C VAL A 66 -7.13 -4.20 22.53
N PRO A 67 -7.19 -3.55 23.71
CA PRO A 67 -8.05 -2.40 23.91
C PRO A 67 -7.57 -1.21 23.09
N VAL A 68 -8.49 -0.32 22.73
CA VAL A 68 -8.15 0.97 22.12
C VAL A 68 -7.23 1.74 23.07
N SER A 69 -6.18 2.33 22.55
CA SER A 69 -5.16 3.04 23.34
C SER A 69 -4.78 4.36 22.66
N VAL A 70 -4.39 5.35 23.47
CA VAL A 70 -3.78 6.62 23.05
C VAL A 70 -2.27 6.66 23.36
N ALA A 71 -1.70 5.52 23.76
CA ALA A 71 -0.26 5.42 23.98
C ALA A 71 0.49 5.56 22.65
N ASP A 72 1.60 6.29 22.67
CA ASP A 72 2.54 6.37 21.54
C ASP A 72 3.37 5.07 21.47
N ALA A 73 2.69 3.97 21.13
CA ALA A 73 3.27 2.63 21.09
C ALA A 73 2.42 1.68 20.23
N VAL A 74 3.07 0.71 19.60
CA VAL A 74 2.39 -0.42 18.95
C VAL A 74 2.02 -1.44 20.02
N LEU A 75 0.71 -1.58 20.28
CA LEU A 75 0.18 -2.56 21.20
C LEU A 75 -0.24 -3.82 20.43
N VAL A 76 0.28 -4.96 20.85
CA VAL A 76 -0.03 -6.26 20.25
C VAL A 76 -0.67 -7.21 21.29
N PRO A 77 -1.45 -8.22 20.87
CA PRO A 77 -2.03 -9.23 21.74
C PRO A 77 -0.96 -10.03 22.49
N GLU A 78 -1.35 -10.63 23.60
CA GLU A 78 -0.50 -11.58 24.35
C GLU A 78 0.00 -12.71 23.43
N GLY A 79 1.31 -12.98 23.47
CA GLY A 79 1.97 -13.96 22.61
C GLY A 79 2.41 -13.43 21.24
N TYR A 80 2.14 -12.16 20.93
CA TYR A 80 2.62 -11.48 19.72
C TYR A 80 3.73 -10.49 20.07
N SER A 81 4.57 -10.21 19.09
CA SER A 81 5.58 -9.15 19.17
C SER A 81 5.53 -8.28 17.91
N ALA A 82 5.88 -7.00 18.03
CA ALA A 82 6.07 -6.11 16.91
C ALA A 82 7.56 -5.82 16.72
N GLN A 83 8.00 -5.80 15.47
CA GLN A 83 9.39 -5.53 15.11
C GLN A 83 9.40 -4.50 13.96
N ILE A 84 10.22 -3.46 14.08
CA ILE A 84 10.54 -2.57 12.97
C ILE A 84 11.55 -3.28 12.08
N ILE A 85 11.22 -3.49 10.82
CA ILE A 85 12.08 -4.21 9.87
C ILE A 85 12.74 -3.27 8.84
N ALA A 86 12.02 -2.24 8.40
CA ALA A 86 12.50 -1.28 7.42
C ALA A 86 11.90 0.09 7.72
N ALA A 87 12.72 1.02 8.16
CA ALA A 87 12.31 2.40 8.42
C ALA A 87 12.72 3.31 7.25
N TRP A 88 12.11 4.49 7.14
CA TRP A 88 12.61 5.52 6.25
C TRP A 88 14.11 5.74 6.45
N GLY A 89 14.84 5.82 5.35
CA GLY A 89 16.30 6.03 5.35
C GLY A 89 17.15 4.77 5.56
N ASP A 90 16.54 3.63 5.92
CA ASP A 90 17.28 2.36 5.94
C ASP A 90 17.75 2.00 4.51
N PRO A 91 18.97 1.50 4.33
CA PRO A 91 19.40 0.99 3.04
C PRO A 91 18.51 -0.14 2.53
N VAL A 92 18.12 -0.13 1.27
CA VAL A 92 17.35 -1.24 0.68
C VAL A 92 18.20 -2.48 0.39
N GLY A 93 19.51 -2.36 0.42
CA GLY A 93 20.44 -3.48 0.20
C GLY A 93 20.84 -3.69 -1.26
N LEU A 94 20.88 -2.65 -2.06
CA LEU A 94 21.44 -2.69 -3.41
C LEU A 94 22.91 -3.12 -3.40
N SER A 95 23.40 -3.61 -4.54
CA SER A 95 24.85 -3.77 -4.74
C SER A 95 25.50 -2.39 -4.81
N GLY A 96 26.59 -2.18 -4.09
CA GLY A 96 27.31 -0.90 -4.04
C GLY A 96 27.13 -0.17 -2.72
N ASP A 97 27.19 1.15 -2.76
CA ASP A 97 27.10 1.97 -1.57
C ASP A 97 25.69 1.91 -0.95
N ASN A 98 25.66 1.66 0.34
CA ASN A 98 24.44 1.62 1.14
C ASN A 98 24.59 2.62 2.31
N PRO A 99 24.41 3.90 2.05
CA PRO A 99 24.59 4.94 3.05
C PRO A 99 23.60 4.78 4.19
N ALA A 100 24.09 4.95 5.42
CA ALA A 100 23.26 4.91 6.61
C ALA A 100 22.36 6.16 6.68
N PHE A 101 21.24 6.00 7.37
CA PHE A 101 20.37 7.11 7.74
C PHE A 101 21.13 8.12 8.64
N LYS A 102 20.93 9.40 8.39
CA LYS A 102 21.46 10.50 9.21
C LYS A 102 20.30 11.19 9.92
N PRO A 103 20.23 11.12 11.26
CA PRO A 103 19.10 11.65 12.04
C PRO A 103 18.85 13.16 11.88
N ASP A 104 19.87 13.91 11.44
CA ASP A 104 19.77 15.34 11.12
C ASP A 104 19.21 15.62 9.71
N ALA A 105 18.73 14.59 9.02
CA ALA A 105 18.23 14.64 7.66
C ALA A 105 19.22 15.18 6.62
N SER A 106 20.55 15.08 6.89
CA SER A 106 21.60 15.54 5.99
C SER A 106 21.95 14.56 4.85
N ASN A 107 21.24 13.41 4.75
CA ASN A 107 21.36 12.56 3.58
C ASN A 107 21.02 13.33 2.30
N THR A 108 21.82 13.11 1.26
CA THR A 108 21.62 13.73 -0.06
C THR A 108 20.49 13.04 -0.83
N ALA A 109 20.06 13.63 -1.94
CA ALA A 109 19.11 12.99 -2.87
C ALA A 109 19.64 11.65 -3.39
N ALA A 110 20.93 11.58 -3.76
CA ALA A 110 21.57 10.36 -4.23
C ALA A 110 21.63 9.26 -3.16
N GLU A 111 21.86 9.62 -1.89
CA GLU A 111 21.79 8.68 -0.77
C GLU A 111 20.35 8.19 -0.57
N GLN A 112 19.33 9.07 -0.66
CA GLN A 112 17.91 8.71 -0.53
C GLN A 112 17.45 7.78 -1.66
N GLU A 113 18.02 7.86 -2.86
CA GLU A 113 17.69 6.97 -3.98
C GLU A 113 17.99 5.49 -3.72
N VAL A 114 18.85 5.17 -2.75
CA VAL A 114 19.20 3.79 -2.37
C VAL A 114 18.70 3.42 -0.98
N GLN A 115 17.93 4.30 -0.36
CA GLN A 115 17.31 4.10 0.96
C GLN A 115 15.80 3.88 0.82
N MET A 116 15.20 3.31 1.88
CA MET A 116 13.75 3.26 2.03
C MET A 116 13.16 4.67 1.96
N GLY A 117 12.05 4.83 1.25
CA GLY A 117 11.33 6.09 1.17
C GLY A 117 10.48 6.37 2.41
N MET A 118 9.68 7.43 2.34
CA MET A 118 8.79 7.84 3.44
C MET A 118 7.39 7.26 3.25
N HIS A 119 6.62 7.22 4.33
CA HIS A 119 5.21 6.86 4.37
C HIS A 119 4.90 5.59 3.59
N HIS A 120 5.29 4.46 4.19
CA HIS A 120 5.01 3.14 3.64
C HIS A 120 3.51 2.90 3.62
N ASP A 121 2.97 2.55 2.44
CA ASP A 121 1.57 2.29 2.24
C ASP A 121 1.36 0.87 1.67
N GLY A 122 0.86 0.71 0.45
CA GLY A 122 0.63 -0.61 -0.12
C GLY A 122 1.83 -1.54 0.04
N ILE A 123 1.63 -2.68 0.70
CA ILE A 123 2.70 -3.64 1.04
C ILE A 123 2.27 -5.04 0.60
N HIS A 124 3.20 -5.80 0.00
CA HIS A 124 3.00 -7.20 -0.28
C HIS A 124 4.26 -8.03 -0.04
N TYR A 125 4.08 -9.21 0.55
CA TYR A 125 5.13 -10.19 0.76
C TYR A 125 5.03 -11.33 -0.26
N PHE A 126 6.05 -11.47 -1.09
CA PHE A 126 6.22 -12.58 -2.02
C PHE A 126 7.03 -13.69 -1.34
N ALA A 127 6.32 -14.65 -0.77
CA ALA A 127 6.94 -15.75 -0.05
C ALA A 127 7.84 -16.61 -0.94
N GLN A 128 8.97 -17.00 -0.40
CA GLN A 128 9.91 -17.97 -0.93
C GLN A 128 10.29 -18.94 0.20
N ASN A 129 10.81 -20.10 -0.15
CA ASN A 129 11.41 -21.03 0.80
C ASN A 129 10.54 -21.25 2.07
N ASP A 130 9.34 -21.80 1.88
CA ASP A 130 8.37 -22.09 2.95
C ASP A 130 7.97 -20.87 3.81
N SER A 131 7.96 -19.70 3.21
CA SER A 131 7.59 -18.41 3.86
C SER A 131 8.54 -17.92 4.95
N ILE A 132 9.72 -18.49 5.09
CA ILE A 132 10.77 -18.00 6.00
C ILE A 132 11.75 -17.06 5.32
N GLN A 133 11.63 -16.90 4.01
CA GLN A 133 12.39 -15.97 3.17
C GLN A 133 11.49 -15.47 2.06
N GLY A 134 11.67 -14.23 1.62
CA GLY A 134 10.90 -13.70 0.51
C GLY A 134 11.25 -12.25 0.21
N LEU A 135 10.48 -11.69 -0.73
CA LEU A 135 10.59 -10.30 -1.10
C LEU A 135 9.44 -9.51 -0.48
N LEU A 136 9.77 -8.50 0.27
CA LEU A 136 8.80 -7.52 0.77
C LEU A 136 8.84 -6.31 -0.17
N VAL A 137 7.70 -6.03 -0.80
CA VAL A 137 7.52 -4.90 -1.71
C VAL A 137 6.62 -3.89 -1.05
N MET A 138 6.99 -2.62 -1.06
CA MET A 138 6.21 -1.57 -0.43
C MET A 138 6.26 -0.26 -1.19
N ASN A 139 5.14 0.42 -1.20
CA ASN A 139 4.98 1.77 -1.70
C ASN A 139 5.57 2.78 -0.71
N HIS A 140 6.05 3.90 -1.23
CA HIS A 140 6.43 5.11 -0.50
C HIS A 140 5.57 6.24 -1.05
N GLU A 141 4.50 6.56 -0.32
CA GLU A 141 3.41 7.35 -0.85
C GLU A 141 3.79 8.82 -1.03
N TYR A 142 4.21 9.49 0.03
CA TYR A 142 4.54 10.92 -0.03
C TYR A 142 5.77 11.25 0.83
N ALA A 143 6.28 12.47 0.70
CA ALA A 143 7.37 12.96 1.51
C ALA A 143 6.87 14.01 2.51
N ASP A 144 7.29 13.88 3.78
CA ASP A 144 7.18 14.96 4.76
C ASP A 144 8.41 15.85 4.65
N ASP A 145 8.30 16.91 3.88
CA ASP A 145 9.40 17.83 3.63
C ASP A 145 9.93 18.52 4.90
N GLY A 146 9.10 18.61 5.93
CA GLY A 146 9.48 19.14 7.24
C GLY A 146 10.50 18.25 7.96
N LEU A 147 10.41 16.94 7.75
CA LEU A 147 11.30 15.92 8.31
C LEU A 147 12.41 15.52 7.34
N LEU A 148 12.13 15.52 6.03
CA LEU A 148 13.06 15.07 5.00
C LEU A 148 14.30 15.94 4.86
N HIS A 149 14.22 17.22 5.21
CA HIS A 149 15.27 18.20 5.03
C HIS A 149 15.76 18.78 6.35
N SER A 150 17.08 18.94 6.50
CA SER A 150 17.70 19.39 7.75
C SER A 150 17.28 20.81 8.22
N ASP A 151 16.81 21.66 7.31
CA ASP A 151 16.21 22.96 7.64
C ASP A 151 14.69 22.97 7.48
N GLY A 152 14.06 21.80 7.27
CA GLY A 152 12.65 21.66 6.97
C GLY A 152 12.28 22.40 5.68
N MET A 153 11.14 23.05 5.68
CA MET A 153 10.59 23.74 4.50
C MET A 153 11.06 25.19 4.34
N LYS A 154 12.13 25.63 5.03
CA LYS A 154 12.51 27.04 5.07
C LYS A 154 12.94 27.61 3.72
N THR A 155 13.83 26.91 3.02
CA THR A 155 14.33 27.37 1.73
C THR A 155 14.28 26.24 0.73
N TRP A 156 13.50 26.42 -0.34
CA TRP A 156 13.43 25.43 -1.41
C TRP A 156 14.62 25.54 -2.36
N THR A 157 15.18 24.39 -2.69
CA THR A 157 16.27 24.23 -3.64
C THR A 157 16.00 23.05 -4.57
N VAL A 158 16.71 23.00 -5.68
CA VAL A 158 16.62 21.85 -6.61
C VAL A 158 17.01 20.55 -5.91
N ASP A 159 17.97 20.57 -5.00
CA ASP A 159 18.41 19.39 -4.25
C ASP A 159 17.31 18.86 -3.33
N LYS A 160 16.53 19.75 -2.69
CA LYS A 160 15.37 19.34 -1.90
C LYS A 160 14.30 18.67 -2.75
N VAL A 161 13.97 19.26 -3.91
CA VAL A 161 13.05 18.64 -4.86
C VAL A 161 13.53 17.26 -5.29
N ARG A 162 14.81 17.11 -5.63
CA ARG A 162 15.42 15.84 -5.99
C ARG A 162 15.35 14.82 -4.85
N LYS A 163 15.58 15.25 -3.62
CA LYS A 163 15.50 14.39 -2.44
C LYS A 163 14.06 13.96 -2.17
N ALA A 164 13.08 14.86 -2.30
CA ALA A 164 11.66 14.52 -2.20
C ALA A 164 11.25 13.51 -3.29
N GLN A 165 11.66 13.70 -4.54
CA GLN A 165 11.45 12.74 -5.61
C GLN A 165 12.07 11.36 -5.29
N ALA A 166 13.24 11.33 -4.66
CA ALA A 166 13.91 10.11 -4.24
C ALA A 166 13.23 9.42 -3.05
N ALA A 167 12.46 10.15 -2.22
CA ALA A 167 11.75 9.60 -1.08
C ALA A 167 10.42 8.90 -1.45
N HIS A 168 9.91 9.11 -2.67
CA HIS A 168 8.72 8.46 -3.22
C HIS A 168 9.02 7.12 -3.90
N GLY A 169 7.96 6.44 -4.32
CA GLY A 169 7.99 5.32 -5.25
C GLY A 169 7.83 3.97 -4.60
N VAL A 170 8.67 3.00 -4.95
CA VAL A 170 8.55 1.60 -4.49
C VAL A 170 9.91 1.08 -4.08
N ALA A 171 9.96 0.30 -2.99
CA ALA A 171 11.11 -0.50 -2.62
C ALA A 171 10.80 -1.99 -2.68
N VAL A 172 11.79 -2.78 -3.10
CA VAL A 172 11.81 -4.23 -2.96
C VAL A 172 13.00 -4.58 -2.08
N ILE A 173 12.75 -5.24 -0.97
CA ILE A 173 13.77 -5.75 -0.08
C ILE A 173 13.63 -7.27 0.06
N GLU A 174 14.73 -7.96 0.17
CA GLU A 174 14.75 -9.36 0.55
C GLU A 174 14.76 -9.47 2.07
N VAL A 175 13.89 -10.32 2.61
CA VAL A 175 13.79 -10.54 4.06
C VAL A 175 13.88 -12.03 4.37
N GLU A 176 14.51 -12.37 5.51
CA GLU A 176 14.61 -13.72 6.02
C GLU A 176 14.24 -13.78 7.51
N LEU A 177 13.63 -14.88 7.92
CA LEU A 177 13.39 -15.19 9.32
C LEU A 177 14.56 -15.98 9.87
N LYS A 178 15.34 -15.38 10.74
CA LYS A 178 16.52 -15.99 11.36
C LYS A 178 16.46 -15.84 12.87
N ASP A 179 16.63 -16.92 13.58
CA ASP A 179 16.58 -16.96 15.05
C ASP A 179 15.29 -16.32 15.64
N GLY A 180 14.16 -16.51 14.95
CA GLY A 180 12.87 -15.96 15.35
C GLY A 180 12.69 -14.45 15.08
N GLN A 181 13.62 -13.82 14.38
CA GLN A 181 13.58 -12.40 14.01
C GLN A 181 13.63 -12.22 12.49
N TRP A 182 12.80 -11.36 11.96
CA TRP A 182 12.89 -10.97 10.57
C TRP A 182 14.07 -10.02 10.35
N GLN A 183 14.85 -10.26 9.32
CA GLN A 183 16.00 -9.45 8.95
C GLN A 183 15.99 -9.11 7.47
N VAL A 184 16.45 -7.90 7.12
CA VAL A 184 16.67 -7.53 5.72
C VAL A 184 18.02 -8.08 5.27
N VAL A 185 18.02 -8.83 4.18
CA VAL A 185 19.23 -9.36 3.55
C VAL A 185 19.92 -8.23 2.79
N ARG A 186 21.17 -7.93 3.17
CA ARG A 186 21.97 -6.86 2.53
C ARG A 186 23.42 -7.32 2.35
N PRO A 187 23.99 -7.23 1.13
CA PRO A 187 23.31 -6.89 -0.14
C PRO A 187 22.41 -8.03 -0.65
N SER A 188 21.44 -7.69 -1.48
CA SER A 188 20.59 -8.67 -2.16
C SER A 188 20.53 -8.41 -3.66
N PRO A 189 20.63 -9.42 -4.52
CA PRO A 189 20.45 -9.26 -5.96
C PRO A 189 19.00 -8.93 -6.34
N TRP A 190 18.07 -9.10 -5.42
CA TRP A 190 16.65 -8.80 -5.58
C TRP A 190 16.26 -7.41 -5.12
N ALA A 191 17.13 -6.73 -4.36
CA ALA A 191 16.88 -5.38 -3.90
C ALA A 191 16.67 -4.41 -5.07
N ARG A 192 15.65 -3.58 -4.98
CA ARG A 192 15.33 -2.54 -5.99
C ARG A 192 14.79 -1.32 -5.31
N ARG A 193 15.12 -0.18 -5.90
CA ARG A 193 14.52 1.08 -5.54
C ARG A 193 14.01 1.78 -6.81
N ILE A 194 12.73 2.07 -6.81
CA ILE A 194 12.01 2.77 -7.86
C ILE A 194 11.60 4.10 -7.27
N THR A 195 11.95 5.21 -7.90
CA THR A 195 11.68 6.57 -7.43
C THR A 195 10.95 7.35 -8.50
N ALA A 196 10.62 8.60 -8.22
CA ALA A 196 10.04 9.49 -9.23
C ALA A 196 10.94 9.74 -10.45
N ASN A 197 12.23 9.39 -10.36
CA ASN A 197 13.21 9.57 -11.44
C ASN A 197 13.55 8.26 -12.19
N THR A 198 12.90 7.16 -11.87
CA THR A 198 13.15 5.88 -12.53
C THR A 198 12.55 5.87 -13.93
N PRO A 199 13.34 5.56 -14.99
CA PRO A 199 12.81 5.43 -16.33
C PRO A 199 11.79 4.29 -16.46
N MET A 200 10.62 4.60 -16.99
CA MET A 200 9.53 3.67 -17.21
C MET A 200 9.04 3.69 -18.65
N SER A 201 8.32 2.67 -19.05
CA SER A 201 7.71 2.56 -20.37
C SER A 201 6.20 2.58 -20.29
N PHE A 202 5.55 3.38 -21.13
CA PHE A 202 4.13 3.26 -21.37
C PHE A 202 3.82 2.02 -22.20
N GLY A 203 2.94 1.17 -21.67
CA GLY A 203 2.36 0.04 -22.36
C GLY A 203 0.88 0.25 -22.70
N GLY A 204 0.26 -0.75 -23.33
CA GLY A 204 -1.16 -0.77 -23.62
C GLY A 204 -1.59 0.16 -24.77
N PRO A 205 -2.90 0.32 -24.99
CA PRO A 205 -3.47 0.99 -26.17
C PRO A 205 -3.20 2.50 -26.23
N ALA A 206 -2.91 3.14 -25.13
CA ALA A 206 -2.61 4.58 -25.08
C ALA A 206 -1.15 4.91 -25.39
N ALA A 207 -0.25 3.93 -25.43
CA ALA A 207 1.18 4.15 -25.67
C ALA A 207 1.44 4.86 -26.99
N GLY A 208 2.10 6.01 -26.94
CA GLY A 208 2.37 6.85 -28.10
C GLY A 208 1.25 7.86 -28.47
N HIS A 209 0.18 7.92 -27.67
CA HIS A 209 -0.87 8.92 -27.88
C HIS A 209 -0.32 10.35 -27.72
N ALA A 210 -0.85 11.30 -28.49
CA ALA A 210 -0.37 12.69 -28.49
C ALA A 210 -0.36 13.35 -27.10
N LEU A 211 -1.32 13.03 -26.24
CA LEU A 211 -1.37 13.53 -24.85
C LEU A 211 -0.30 12.96 -23.93
N LEU A 212 0.41 11.92 -24.34
CA LEU A 212 1.55 11.34 -23.60
C LEU A 212 2.91 11.84 -24.14
N GLN A 213 2.90 12.63 -25.21
CA GLN A 213 4.11 13.20 -25.78
C GLN A 213 4.55 14.41 -24.96
N THR A 214 5.84 14.46 -24.64
CA THR A 214 6.46 15.57 -23.93
C THR A 214 7.72 16.02 -24.67
N GLU A 215 8.28 17.13 -24.28
CA GLU A 215 9.57 17.58 -24.82
C GLU A 215 10.68 16.54 -24.55
N ALA A 216 10.64 15.90 -23.38
CA ALA A 216 11.60 14.86 -23.00
C ALA A 216 11.38 13.52 -23.72
N ASP A 217 10.14 13.22 -24.11
CA ASP A 217 9.77 12.05 -24.91
C ASP A 217 8.73 12.36 -25.99
N PRO A 218 9.15 12.81 -27.18
CA PRO A 218 8.25 13.06 -28.28
C PRO A 218 7.53 11.79 -28.79
N THR A 219 7.94 10.60 -28.38
CA THR A 219 7.28 9.35 -28.79
C THR A 219 6.07 9.00 -27.93
N GLY A 220 5.91 9.60 -26.73
CA GLY A 220 4.84 9.29 -25.77
C GLY A 220 4.88 7.84 -25.28
N ARG A 221 6.08 7.26 -25.16
CA ARG A 221 6.28 5.86 -24.76
C ARG A 221 7.15 5.69 -23.52
N ARG A 222 7.72 6.76 -23.03
CA ARG A 222 8.63 6.79 -21.89
C ARG A 222 8.17 7.85 -20.89
N VAL A 223 8.41 7.60 -19.63
CA VAL A 223 8.14 8.52 -18.53
C VAL A 223 9.14 8.24 -17.41
N LEU A 224 9.35 9.24 -16.56
CA LEU A 224 10.00 9.03 -15.27
C LEU A 224 8.88 8.85 -14.23
N GLY A 225 9.04 7.92 -13.34
CA GLY A 225 8.04 7.67 -12.30
C GLY A 225 8.60 6.70 -11.26
N THR A 226 7.93 6.61 -10.13
CA THR A 226 6.53 6.93 -9.86
C THR A 226 6.38 7.83 -8.65
N LEU A 227 5.25 8.50 -8.50
CA LEU A 227 4.96 9.42 -7.38
C LEU A 227 3.65 9.01 -6.69
N ASN A 228 3.54 9.32 -5.41
CA ASN A 228 2.34 9.18 -4.61
C ASN A 228 1.69 7.79 -4.72
N ASN A 229 2.51 6.77 -4.59
CA ASN A 229 2.12 5.37 -4.69
C ASN A 229 1.33 4.94 -3.45
N CYS A 230 0.03 4.85 -3.55
CA CYS A 230 -0.87 4.48 -2.46
C CYS A 230 -1.32 3.02 -2.61
N ALA A 231 -2.39 2.77 -3.36
CA ALA A 231 -2.92 1.43 -3.50
C ALA A 231 -1.95 0.44 -4.16
N SER A 232 -2.00 -0.80 -3.72
CA SER A 232 -1.22 -1.90 -4.29
C SER A 232 -2.09 -3.13 -4.55
N GLY A 233 -1.57 -4.02 -5.38
CA GLY A 233 -2.17 -5.31 -5.66
C GLY A 233 -1.17 -6.28 -6.25
N ILE A 234 -1.60 -7.52 -6.43
CA ILE A 234 -0.81 -8.54 -7.10
C ILE A 234 -1.62 -9.21 -8.21
N THR A 235 -0.94 -9.54 -9.29
CA THR A 235 -1.53 -10.37 -10.33
C THR A 235 -1.44 -11.85 -9.97
N PRO A 236 -2.31 -12.70 -10.55
CA PRO A 236 -2.20 -14.16 -10.35
C PRO A 236 -0.86 -14.77 -10.79
N TRP A 237 -0.12 -14.08 -11.63
CA TRP A 237 1.21 -14.52 -12.10
C TRP A 237 2.38 -13.88 -11.34
N GLY A 238 2.12 -13.24 -10.19
CA GLY A 238 3.17 -12.78 -9.28
C GLY A 238 3.79 -11.43 -9.62
N THR A 239 3.08 -10.55 -10.33
CA THR A 239 3.53 -9.16 -10.56
C THR A 239 2.91 -8.22 -9.53
N TYR A 240 3.72 -7.37 -8.92
CA TYR A 240 3.24 -6.28 -8.07
C TYR A 240 2.66 -5.15 -8.91
N LEU A 241 1.51 -4.64 -8.50
CA LEU A 241 0.86 -3.47 -9.06
C LEU A 241 0.87 -2.36 -8.03
N SER A 242 1.14 -1.15 -8.48
CA SER A 242 1.07 0.06 -7.67
C SER A 242 0.30 1.12 -8.43
N ALA A 243 -0.49 1.92 -7.74
CA ALA A 243 -1.25 3.01 -8.32
C ALA A 243 -0.85 4.34 -7.69
N GLU A 244 -0.67 5.35 -8.54
CA GLU A 244 -0.49 6.74 -8.10
C GLU A 244 -1.83 7.31 -7.68
N GLU A 245 -1.85 8.01 -6.54
CA GLU A 245 -3.00 8.78 -6.05
C GLU A 245 -2.64 10.27 -6.09
N ASN A 246 -3.31 11.15 -5.61
CA ASN A 246 -3.08 12.59 -5.39
C ASN A 246 -1.91 13.27 -6.14
N PHE A 247 -1.44 12.68 -7.25
CA PHE A 247 -0.27 13.13 -8.02
C PHE A 247 -0.40 14.59 -8.50
N ILE A 248 -1.61 15.11 -8.61
CA ILE A 248 -1.88 16.48 -9.02
C ILE A 248 -1.22 17.54 -8.12
N PHE A 249 -0.92 17.21 -6.85
CA PHE A 249 -0.25 18.11 -5.93
C PHE A 249 1.24 18.32 -6.25
N TYR A 250 1.81 17.50 -7.13
CA TYR A 250 3.22 17.56 -7.54
C TYR A 250 3.43 18.28 -8.87
N PHE A 251 2.35 18.68 -9.52
CA PHE A 251 2.39 19.33 -10.84
C PHE A 251 1.66 20.68 -10.78
N ASN A 252 2.14 21.61 -11.59
CA ASN A 252 1.46 22.87 -11.81
C ASN A 252 0.96 22.93 -13.25
N GLY A 253 -0.16 23.60 -13.47
CA GLY A 253 -0.74 23.82 -14.77
C GLY A 253 -0.40 25.20 -15.33
N PRO A 254 -0.80 25.49 -16.57
CA PRO A 254 -0.66 26.82 -17.15
C PRO A 254 -1.57 27.84 -16.45
N ASP A 255 -1.19 29.12 -16.46
CA ASP A 255 -1.96 30.22 -15.87
C ASP A 255 -3.39 30.33 -16.44
N THR A 256 -3.57 29.86 -17.66
CA THR A 256 -4.89 29.76 -18.33
C THR A 256 -5.18 28.28 -18.61
N PRO A 257 -5.90 27.61 -17.69
CA PRO A 257 -6.17 26.19 -17.84
C PRO A 257 -7.11 25.92 -19.01
N SER A 258 -6.90 24.81 -19.71
CA SER A 258 -7.87 24.25 -20.66
C SER A 258 -9.16 23.82 -19.96
N ALA A 259 -10.21 23.53 -20.72
CA ALA A 259 -11.48 23.04 -20.18
C ALA A 259 -11.34 21.73 -19.37
N HIS A 260 -10.30 20.94 -19.64
CA HIS A 260 -9.97 19.75 -18.85
C HIS A 260 -9.27 20.10 -17.54
N GLU A 261 -8.30 20.99 -17.60
CA GLU A 261 -7.51 21.41 -16.44
C GLU A 261 -8.31 22.28 -15.46
N ALA A 262 -9.28 23.06 -15.96
CA ALA A 262 -10.18 23.87 -15.11
C ALA A 262 -11.04 23.05 -14.14
N ARG A 263 -10.94 21.72 -14.15
CA ARG A 263 -11.62 20.81 -13.24
C ARG A 263 -10.82 20.56 -11.96
N TRP A 264 -9.57 20.89 -11.96
CA TRP A 264 -8.62 20.72 -10.87
C TRP A 264 -8.18 22.07 -10.30
#